data_921b05f3631f886cfb09c85b98d9b0f6
#
_entry.id   921b05f3631f886cfb09c85b98d9b0f6
#
_cell.length_a   1.000
_cell.length_b   1.000
_cell.length_c   1.000
_cell.angle_alpha   90.00
_cell.angle_beta   90.00
_cell.angle_gamma   90.00
#
_symmetry.space_group_name_H-M   'P 1'
#
loop_
_entity.id
_entity.type
_entity.pdbx_description
1 polymer ?
#
loop_
_entity_poly.entity_id
_entity_poly.type
_entity_poly.pdbx_seq_one_letter_code
_entity_poly.pdbx_strand_id
1 'polypeptide(L)'
;MYNFKHITYKEIPKLIEYNKQTYPERGGYTKSIIDFWVARHSEAVSDILTVEKDGKFYGQEFYSKMAFYYKGVYEESHWCFDLIVDQKLRKDCIGLDFMQYALEEYPNYYCTGSGPDAVKLHLALGKQLLGDIRKYVGLVNPLWLATSLFRGKIAKSKYPRTIDHVWRKVESFVEMPKLEQPFNVNLFEVSRDAEFFQWRFFNDFHPYVVYVNDTTGTYFVVTTIVQKHITAIVLLDFRCSLNDTKAFEQILKATHKLANKIYIPIVICGSSHTLIDRVLESNHYISIGRPRPIIGTKKYKGAGYEKNKKEQDFSRCTCISDQFFNHWEYC
;
A
#
# COMPACT_ATOMS: atom_id res chain seq x y z
N MET A 1 -23.95 24.57 10.50
CA MET A 1 -24.11 23.39 9.64
C MET A 1 -22.74 22.94 9.19
N TYR A 2 -22.46 21.64 9.13
CA TYR A 2 -21.21 21.12 8.55
C TYR A 2 -21.31 21.13 7.02
N ASN A 3 -20.19 21.42 6.37
CA ASN A 3 -20.08 21.44 4.91
C ASN A 3 -19.08 20.37 4.48
N PHE A 4 -19.45 19.54 3.50
CA PHE A 4 -18.59 18.54 2.88
C PHE A 4 -18.14 19.11 1.55
N LYS A 5 -16.82 19.12 1.31
CA LYS A 5 -16.27 19.72 0.09
C LYS A 5 -14.91 19.16 -0.26
N HIS A 6 -14.55 19.32 -1.52
CA HIS A 6 -13.16 19.22 -1.95
C HIS A 6 -12.38 20.43 -1.47
N ILE A 7 -11.12 20.22 -1.08
CA ILE A 7 -10.25 21.34 -0.74
C ILE A 7 -9.55 21.90 -1.98
N THR A 8 -9.20 23.17 -1.89
CA THR A 8 -8.36 23.84 -2.88
C THR A 8 -6.90 23.82 -2.45
N TYR A 9 -5.99 24.03 -3.41
CA TYR A 9 -4.56 24.12 -3.12
C TYR A 9 -4.22 25.15 -2.03
N LYS A 10 -4.98 26.26 -1.98
CA LYS A 10 -4.80 27.30 -0.96
C LYS A 10 -5.12 26.84 0.46
N GLU A 11 -5.88 25.76 0.61
CA GLU A 11 -6.30 25.21 1.90
C GLU A 11 -5.35 24.13 2.44
N ILE A 12 -4.34 23.72 1.67
CA ILE A 12 -3.34 22.73 2.12
C ILE A 12 -2.68 23.10 3.46
N PRO A 13 -2.24 24.33 3.71
CA PRO A 13 -1.66 24.70 5.01
C PRO A 13 -2.62 24.46 6.18
N LYS A 14 -3.91 24.71 5.96
CA LYS A 14 -4.97 24.49 6.94
C LYS A 14 -5.19 22.99 7.20
N LEU A 15 -5.13 22.17 6.15
CA LEU A 15 -5.22 20.71 6.28
C LEU A 15 -4.01 20.15 7.06
N ILE A 16 -2.81 20.65 6.79
CA ILE A 16 -1.60 20.26 7.52
C ILE A 16 -1.75 20.59 9.03
N GLU A 17 -2.26 21.78 9.34
CA GLU A 17 -2.47 22.20 10.73
C GLU A 17 -3.53 21.32 11.42
N TYR A 18 -4.62 21.01 10.73
CA TYR A 18 -5.64 20.08 11.23
C TYR A 18 -5.03 18.71 11.58
N ASN A 19 -4.19 18.15 10.69
CA ASN A 19 -3.54 16.86 10.94
C ASN A 19 -2.59 16.91 12.13
N LYS A 20 -1.80 17.98 12.29
CA LYS A 20 -0.92 18.15 13.46
C LYS A 20 -1.67 18.18 14.77
N GLN A 21 -2.83 18.85 14.80
CA GLN A 21 -3.66 18.94 16.00
C GLN A 21 -4.39 17.64 16.32
N THR A 22 -4.86 16.93 15.30
CA THR A 22 -5.68 15.73 15.46
C THR A 22 -4.86 14.47 15.67
N TYR A 23 -3.66 14.42 15.05
CA TYR A 23 -2.76 13.26 15.06
C TYR A 23 -1.30 13.67 15.23
N PRO A 24 -0.92 14.27 16.36
CA PRO A 24 0.44 14.73 16.60
C PRO A 24 1.50 13.60 16.52
N GLU A 25 1.09 12.37 16.85
CA GLU A 25 1.93 11.19 16.80
C GLU A 25 2.37 10.78 15.38
N ARG A 26 1.67 11.27 14.33
CA ARG A 26 2.01 10.99 12.93
C ARG A 26 3.10 11.90 12.35
N GLY A 27 3.76 12.73 13.17
CA GLY A 27 4.79 13.67 12.72
C GLY A 27 4.27 14.77 11.78
N GLY A 28 2.99 14.82 11.55
CA GLY A 28 2.29 15.79 10.72
C GLY A 28 2.39 15.50 9.21
N TYR A 29 1.29 15.70 8.53
CA TYR A 29 1.25 15.76 7.09
C TYR A 29 2.02 16.98 6.61
N THR A 30 3.01 16.77 5.76
CA THR A 30 3.70 17.86 5.07
C THR A 30 3.07 18.07 3.70
N LYS A 31 3.28 19.28 3.15
CA LYS A 31 2.83 19.57 1.78
C LYS A 31 3.38 18.56 0.78
N SER A 32 4.65 18.17 0.92
CA SER A 32 5.26 17.18 0.03
C SER A 32 4.60 15.80 0.08
N ILE A 33 4.12 15.36 1.25
CA ILE A 33 3.37 14.10 1.38
C ILE A 33 2.04 14.21 0.64
N ILE A 34 1.33 15.32 0.81
CA ILE A 34 0.06 15.55 0.12
C ILE A 34 0.28 15.64 -1.39
N ASP A 35 1.27 16.40 -1.85
CA ASP A 35 1.63 16.51 -3.26
C ASP A 35 1.98 15.13 -3.85
N PHE A 36 2.72 14.31 -3.13
CA PHE A 36 3.05 12.96 -3.58
C PHE A 36 1.80 12.10 -3.82
N TRP A 37 0.83 12.13 -2.90
CA TRP A 37 -0.35 11.28 -3.00
C TRP A 37 -1.35 11.74 -4.06
N VAL A 38 -1.49 13.04 -4.27
CA VAL A 38 -2.54 13.59 -5.15
C VAL A 38 -2.03 14.23 -6.44
N ALA A 39 -0.75 14.64 -6.50
CA ALA A 39 -0.18 15.33 -7.68
C ALA A 39 -0.17 14.48 -8.95
N ARG A 40 -0.24 13.16 -8.83
CA ARG A 40 -0.35 12.26 -9.98
C ARG A 40 -1.49 12.60 -10.93
N HIS A 41 -2.58 13.13 -10.39
CA HIS A 41 -3.83 13.34 -11.10
C HIS A 41 -4.11 14.84 -11.36
N SER A 42 -3.07 15.62 -11.59
CA SER A 42 -3.13 17.04 -11.90
C SER A 42 -3.56 17.91 -10.72
N GLU A 43 -4.65 18.53 -10.76
CA GLU A 43 -5.23 19.40 -9.74
C GLU A 43 -5.04 18.82 -8.32
N ALA A 44 -3.81 18.86 -7.84
CA ALA A 44 -3.24 18.07 -6.74
C ALA A 44 -4.08 17.94 -5.46
N VAL A 45 -5.13 18.70 -5.34
CA VAL A 45 -5.97 18.76 -4.15
C VAL A 45 -7.42 18.41 -4.42
N SER A 46 -7.77 18.08 -5.66
CA SER A 46 -9.15 17.74 -6.01
C SER A 46 -9.62 16.44 -5.36
N ASP A 47 -8.68 15.55 -5.05
CA ASP A 47 -8.99 14.24 -4.49
C ASP A 47 -8.97 14.19 -2.95
N ILE A 48 -9.08 15.34 -2.29
CA ILE A 48 -9.18 15.41 -0.82
C ILE A 48 -10.53 15.99 -0.43
N LEU A 49 -11.36 15.16 0.19
CA LEU A 49 -12.61 15.58 0.80
C LEU A 49 -12.38 16.01 2.25
N THR A 50 -13.14 17.02 2.69
CA THR A 50 -13.08 17.51 4.06
C THR A 50 -14.46 17.78 4.63
N VAL A 51 -14.54 17.71 5.95
CA VAL A 51 -15.64 18.21 6.77
C VAL A 51 -15.24 19.58 7.32
N GLU A 52 -15.98 20.62 6.98
CA GLU A 52 -15.70 21.99 7.43
C GLU A 52 -16.87 22.60 8.17
N LYS A 53 -16.57 23.39 9.21
CA LYS A 53 -17.51 24.27 9.89
C LYS A 53 -16.79 25.52 10.39
N ASP A 54 -17.39 26.68 10.17
CA ASP A 54 -16.88 27.99 10.63
C ASP A 54 -15.39 28.19 10.26
N GLY A 55 -15.02 27.78 9.04
CA GLY A 55 -13.68 27.88 8.52
C GLY A 55 -12.67 26.88 9.09
N LYS A 56 -13.05 25.88 9.91
CA LYS A 56 -12.16 24.85 10.49
C LYS A 56 -12.49 23.48 9.95
N PHE A 57 -11.46 22.65 9.75
CA PHE A 57 -11.63 21.24 9.38
C PHE A 57 -11.92 20.38 10.61
N TYR A 58 -12.75 19.37 10.41
CA TYR A 58 -13.18 18.39 11.41
C TYR A 58 -13.12 16.96 10.88
N GLY A 59 -12.80 16.79 9.63
CA GLY A 59 -12.63 15.49 8.99
C GLY A 59 -11.94 15.61 7.64
N GLN A 60 -11.38 14.50 7.19
CA GLN A 60 -10.75 14.37 5.88
C GLN A 60 -10.85 12.95 5.37
N GLU A 61 -10.75 12.78 4.07
CA GLU A 61 -10.53 11.52 3.39
C GLU A 61 -9.85 11.78 2.05
N PHE A 62 -8.91 10.91 1.67
CA PHE A 62 -8.16 11.01 0.42
C PHE A 62 -8.64 9.97 -0.57
N TYR A 63 -8.73 10.36 -1.83
CA TYR A 63 -9.11 9.51 -2.96
C TYR A 63 -8.06 9.63 -4.05
N SER A 64 -7.20 8.62 -4.19
CA SER A 64 -6.20 8.56 -5.24
C SER A 64 -6.73 7.73 -6.41
N LYS A 65 -6.78 8.31 -7.60
CA LYS A 65 -7.19 7.61 -8.81
C LYS A 65 -6.26 6.42 -9.07
N MET A 66 -6.82 5.26 -9.28
CA MET A 66 -6.12 4.01 -9.53
C MET A 66 -6.82 3.24 -10.64
N ALA A 67 -6.04 2.54 -11.43
CA ALA A 67 -6.57 1.58 -12.39
C ALA A 67 -6.37 0.15 -11.90
N PHE A 68 -7.36 -0.69 -12.11
CA PHE A 68 -7.35 -2.09 -11.69
C PHE A 68 -7.62 -3.02 -12.86
N TYR A 69 -7.03 -4.20 -12.81
CA TYR A 69 -7.35 -5.31 -13.70
C TYR A 69 -8.03 -6.43 -12.91
N TYR A 70 -9.08 -6.97 -13.52
CA TYR A 70 -9.72 -8.18 -13.03
C TYR A 70 -10.30 -8.98 -14.19
N LYS A 71 -9.90 -10.24 -14.33
CA LYS A 71 -10.31 -11.14 -15.45
C LYS A 71 -10.16 -10.50 -16.84
N GLY A 72 -9.07 -9.76 -17.03
CA GLY A 72 -8.78 -9.08 -18.29
C GLY A 72 -9.54 -7.77 -18.51
N VAL A 73 -10.40 -7.35 -17.57
CA VAL A 73 -11.10 -6.07 -17.64
C VAL A 73 -10.31 -5.01 -16.89
N TYR A 74 -10.05 -3.90 -17.59
CA TYR A 74 -9.48 -2.69 -17.00
C TYR A 74 -10.59 -1.81 -16.46
N GLU A 75 -10.39 -1.29 -15.24
CA GLU A 75 -11.34 -0.39 -14.61
C GLU A 75 -10.62 0.74 -13.86
N GLU A 76 -11.00 1.97 -14.13
CA GLU A 76 -10.61 3.11 -13.31
C GLU A 76 -11.45 3.15 -12.03
N SER A 77 -10.79 3.40 -10.92
CA SER A 77 -11.39 3.50 -9.59
C SER A 77 -10.54 4.40 -8.70
N HIS A 78 -10.82 4.43 -7.41
CA HIS A 78 -10.09 5.22 -6.45
C HIS A 78 -9.58 4.35 -5.30
N TRP A 79 -8.39 4.70 -4.83
CA TRP A 79 -7.88 4.20 -3.56
C TRP A 79 -8.18 5.21 -2.47
N CYS A 80 -9.03 4.81 -1.52
CA CYS A 80 -9.43 5.64 -0.42
C CYS A 80 -8.52 5.37 0.79
N PHE A 81 -8.08 6.42 1.44
CA PHE A 81 -7.24 6.33 2.63
C PHE A 81 -7.42 7.54 3.54
N ASP A 82 -6.96 7.41 4.79
CA ASP A 82 -6.96 8.47 5.78
C ASP A 82 -8.33 9.06 6.10
N LEU A 83 -9.36 8.21 6.16
CA LEU A 83 -10.65 8.60 6.71
C LEU A 83 -10.49 8.95 8.18
N ILE A 84 -10.67 10.21 8.47
CA ILE A 84 -10.54 10.80 9.79
C ILE A 84 -11.71 11.73 10.05
N VAL A 85 -12.39 11.56 11.17
CA VAL A 85 -13.38 12.51 11.68
C VAL A 85 -13.08 12.76 13.14
N ASP A 86 -13.10 14.03 13.56
CA ASP A 86 -12.87 14.45 14.95
C ASP A 86 -13.74 13.63 15.90
N GLN A 87 -13.13 13.13 16.97
CA GLN A 87 -13.80 12.28 17.95
C GLN A 87 -15.05 12.96 18.56
N LYS A 88 -15.01 14.27 18.70
CA LYS A 88 -16.13 15.06 19.25
C LYS A 88 -17.39 14.96 18.38
N LEU A 89 -17.21 14.73 17.07
CA LEU A 89 -18.31 14.67 16.09
C LEU A 89 -18.84 13.26 15.85
N ARG A 90 -18.19 12.24 16.40
CA ARG A 90 -18.60 10.84 16.16
C ARG A 90 -20.00 10.53 16.69
N LYS A 91 -20.42 11.22 17.77
CA LYS A 91 -21.76 11.07 18.36
C LYS A 91 -22.86 11.67 17.50
N ASP A 92 -22.53 12.64 16.65
CA ASP A 92 -23.47 13.38 15.80
C ASP A 92 -23.66 12.74 14.42
N CYS A 93 -23.18 11.53 14.23
CA CYS A 93 -23.22 10.77 12.96
C CYS A 93 -22.54 11.46 11.76
N ILE A 94 -21.78 12.52 11.97
CA ILE A 94 -21.10 13.28 10.90
C ILE A 94 -20.21 12.39 10.03
N GLY A 95 -19.59 11.36 10.63
CA GLY A 95 -18.81 10.39 9.87
C GLY A 95 -19.64 9.60 8.85
N LEU A 96 -20.89 9.29 9.16
CA LEU A 96 -21.81 8.61 8.24
C LEU A 96 -22.22 9.55 7.11
N ASP A 97 -22.64 10.77 7.43
CA ASP A 97 -23.04 11.77 6.42
C ASP A 97 -21.87 12.10 5.48
N PHE A 98 -20.66 12.23 6.03
CA PHE A 98 -19.45 12.47 5.26
C PHE A 98 -19.15 11.32 4.31
N MET A 99 -19.27 10.08 4.78
CA MET A 99 -19.05 8.90 3.94
C MET A 99 -20.16 8.70 2.90
N GLN A 100 -21.39 9.13 3.17
CA GLN A 100 -22.45 9.13 2.16
C GLN A 100 -22.14 10.14 1.06
N TYR A 101 -21.74 11.36 1.42
CA TYR A 101 -21.28 12.35 0.46
C TYR A 101 -20.09 11.84 -0.37
N ALA A 102 -19.10 11.26 0.29
CA ALA A 102 -17.95 10.68 -0.39
C ALA A 102 -18.32 9.53 -1.34
N LEU A 103 -19.35 8.76 -1.03
CA LEU A 103 -19.84 7.67 -1.88
C LEU A 103 -20.58 8.19 -3.12
N GLU A 104 -21.23 9.35 -3.04
CA GLU A 104 -21.83 10.02 -4.19
C GLU A 104 -20.76 10.52 -5.16
N GLU A 105 -19.68 11.12 -4.64
CA GLU A 105 -18.54 11.59 -5.44
C GLU A 105 -17.69 10.43 -6.01
N TYR A 106 -17.43 9.40 -5.19
CA TYR A 106 -16.58 8.26 -5.52
C TYR A 106 -17.33 6.93 -5.28
N PRO A 107 -18.27 6.56 -6.17
CA PRO A 107 -19.06 5.34 -5.99
C PRO A 107 -18.23 4.06 -6.06
N ASN A 108 -17.09 4.10 -6.77
CA ASN A 108 -16.16 2.99 -6.91
C ASN A 108 -14.84 3.32 -6.22
N TYR A 109 -14.62 2.76 -5.04
CA TYR A 109 -13.34 2.87 -4.35
C TYR A 109 -12.96 1.60 -3.60
N TYR A 110 -11.69 1.50 -3.30
CA TYR A 110 -11.06 0.46 -2.50
C TYR A 110 -10.25 1.08 -1.38
N CYS A 111 -10.22 0.43 -0.23
CA CYS A 111 -9.37 0.85 0.89
C CYS A 111 -8.80 -0.35 1.64
N THR A 112 -7.74 -0.13 2.39
CA THR A 112 -7.14 -1.12 3.28
C THR A 112 -6.79 -0.52 4.62
N GLY A 113 -6.69 -1.40 5.61
CA GLY A 113 -6.20 -1.01 6.93
C GLY A 113 -7.16 -0.17 7.75
N SER A 114 -8.42 -0.06 7.33
CA SER A 114 -9.46 0.62 8.09
C SER A 114 -9.59 0.04 9.50
N GLY A 115 -9.74 0.93 10.48
CA GLY A 115 -10.05 0.53 11.85
C GLY A 115 -11.44 -0.12 11.96
N PRO A 116 -11.74 -0.84 13.07
CA PRO A 116 -12.99 -1.60 13.20
C PRO A 116 -14.26 -0.79 12.97
N ASP A 117 -14.29 0.46 13.42
CA ASP A 117 -15.46 1.32 13.24
C ASP A 117 -15.60 1.80 11.79
N ALA A 118 -14.50 2.15 11.13
CA ALA A 118 -14.51 2.49 9.70
C ALA A 118 -14.92 1.28 8.84
N VAL A 119 -14.48 0.06 9.19
CA VAL A 119 -14.94 -1.18 8.52
C VAL A 119 -16.45 -1.32 8.61
N LYS A 120 -17.03 -1.16 9.81
CA LYS A 120 -18.49 -1.23 9.99
C LYS A 120 -19.22 -0.19 9.15
N LEU A 121 -18.68 1.02 9.09
CA LEU A 121 -19.25 2.12 8.33
C LEU A 121 -19.24 1.82 6.82
N HIS A 122 -18.11 1.38 6.27
CA HIS A 122 -18.01 0.98 4.87
C HIS A 122 -19.00 -0.15 4.52
N LEU A 123 -19.12 -1.16 5.39
CA LEU A 123 -20.04 -2.28 5.17
C LEU A 123 -21.51 -1.83 5.25
N ALA A 124 -21.86 -0.93 6.17
CA ALA A 124 -23.20 -0.35 6.27
C ALA A 124 -23.58 0.44 5.01
N LEU A 125 -22.59 1.09 4.38
CA LEU A 125 -22.75 1.80 3.11
C LEU A 125 -22.70 0.89 1.87
N GLY A 126 -22.78 -0.42 2.06
CA GLY A 126 -22.91 -1.40 0.97
C GLY A 126 -21.59 -1.83 0.33
N LYS A 127 -20.44 -1.42 0.88
CA LYS A 127 -19.14 -1.97 0.50
C LYS A 127 -18.99 -3.42 0.99
N GLN A 128 -18.03 -4.14 0.45
CA GLN A 128 -17.77 -5.53 0.80
C GLN A 128 -16.35 -5.73 1.31
N LEU A 129 -16.23 -6.65 2.26
CA LEU A 129 -14.93 -7.19 2.62
C LEU A 129 -14.44 -8.09 1.50
N LEU A 130 -13.36 -7.68 0.87
CA LEU A 130 -12.73 -8.39 -0.23
C LEU A 130 -11.61 -9.34 0.25
N GLY A 131 -11.10 -9.23 1.44
CA GLY A 131 -10.10 -10.05 2.10
C GLY A 131 -9.23 -9.26 3.05
N ASP A 132 -8.10 -9.86 3.39
CA ASP A 132 -7.19 -9.33 4.40
C ASP A 132 -5.76 -9.31 3.89
N ILE A 133 -4.99 -8.33 4.32
CA ILE A 133 -3.53 -8.33 4.18
C ILE A 133 -2.93 -8.79 5.49
N ARG A 134 -2.10 -9.82 5.44
CA ARG A 134 -1.30 -10.29 6.57
C ARG A 134 0.11 -9.71 6.47
N LYS A 135 0.68 -9.37 7.60
CA LYS A 135 2.07 -8.92 7.70
C LYS A 135 2.93 -10.07 8.20
N TYR A 136 3.98 -10.36 7.46
CA TYR A 136 4.94 -11.40 7.77
C TYR A 136 6.32 -10.81 8.08
N VAL A 137 6.99 -11.40 9.05
CA VAL A 137 8.36 -11.04 9.43
C VAL A 137 9.23 -12.28 9.40
N GLY A 138 10.33 -12.22 8.67
CA GLY A 138 11.34 -13.27 8.57
C GLY A 138 12.69 -12.81 9.08
N LEU A 139 13.34 -13.64 9.88
CA LEU A 139 14.71 -13.42 10.33
C LEU A 139 15.66 -14.01 9.28
N VAL A 140 16.48 -13.17 8.66
CA VAL A 140 17.43 -13.58 7.63
C VAL A 140 18.75 -14.03 8.25
N ASN A 141 19.30 -13.19 9.14
CA ASN A 141 20.58 -13.47 9.81
C ASN A 141 20.62 -12.84 11.20
N PRO A 142 20.60 -13.63 12.27
CA PRO A 142 20.59 -13.11 13.63
C PRO A 142 21.89 -12.34 14.00
N LEU A 143 23.01 -12.60 13.34
CA LEU A 143 24.27 -11.88 13.62
C LEU A 143 24.16 -10.39 13.29
N TRP A 144 23.26 -10.01 12.36
CA TRP A 144 23.06 -8.61 12.00
C TRP A 144 22.14 -7.84 12.94
N LEU A 145 21.51 -8.50 13.93
CA LEU A 145 20.63 -7.82 14.90
C LEU A 145 21.39 -6.75 15.68
N ALA A 146 22.57 -7.09 16.19
CA ALA A 146 23.38 -6.14 16.96
C ALA A 146 23.82 -4.92 16.12
N THR A 147 24.20 -5.13 14.87
CA THR A 147 24.61 -4.04 13.98
C THR A 147 23.44 -3.20 13.51
N SER A 148 22.24 -3.76 13.41
CA SER A 148 21.06 -3.05 12.96
C SER A 148 20.55 -2.01 13.95
N LEU A 149 20.85 -2.17 15.26
CA LEU A 149 20.48 -1.22 16.29
C LEU A 149 21.15 0.16 16.12
N PHE A 150 22.28 0.21 15.41
CA PHE A 150 23.03 1.43 15.17
C PHE A 150 22.91 1.96 13.74
N ARG A 151 22.08 1.30 12.91
CA ARG A 151 21.88 1.68 11.53
C ARG A 151 20.57 2.42 11.35
N GLY A 152 20.64 3.50 10.59
CA GLY A 152 19.45 4.17 10.06
C GLY A 152 18.93 3.53 8.77
N LYS A 153 18.02 4.21 8.09
CA LYS A 153 17.54 3.84 6.74
C LYS A 153 18.74 3.77 5.78
N ILE A 154 18.72 2.79 4.89
CA ILE A 154 19.78 2.62 3.88
C ILE A 154 19.46 3.50 2.69
N ALA A 155 20.39 4.37 2.31
CA ALA A 155 20.26 5.20 1.12
C ALA A 155 20.20 4.35 -0.16
N LYS A 156 19.43 4.80 -1.16
CA LYS A 156 19.26 4.12 -2.45
C LYS A 156 20.59 3.76 -3.15
N SER A 157 21.60 4.62 -2.99
CA SER A 157 22.97 4.40 -3.53
C SER A 157 23.74 3.22 -2.89
N LYS A 158 23.35 2.79 -1.70
CA LYS A 158 23.98 1.67 -0.98
C LYS A 158 23.48 0.29 -1.45
N TYR A 159 22.40 0.25 -2.21
CA TYR A 159 21.88 -1.00 -2.75
C TYR A 159 22.73 -1.46 -3.93
N PRO A 160 23.13 -2.74 -4.00
CA PRO A 160 23.98 -3.24 -5.07
C PRO A 160 23.29 -3.15 -6.43
N ARG A 161 24.06 -2.94 -7.50
CA ARG A 161 23.54 -2.93 -8.87
C ARG A 161 22.97 -4.29 -9.29
N THR A 162 23.55 -5.37 -8.75
CA THR A 162 23.07 -6.74 -8.98
C THR A 162 23.08 -7.52 -7.67
N ILE A 163 22.05 -8.33 -7.44
CA ILE A 163 22.03 -9.25 -6.30
C ILE A 163 22.84 -10.49 -6.60
N ASP A 164 22.63 -11.04 -7.77
CA ASP A 164 23.40 -12.10 -8.43
C ASP A 164 23.37 -11.86 -9.95
N HIS A 165 23.66 -12.89 -10.75
CA HIS A 165 23.62 -12.78 -12.22
C HIS A 165 22.19 -12.69 -12.80
N VAL A 166 21.17 -12.82 -11.96
CA VAL A 166 19.75 -12.88 -12.36
C VAL A 166 19.02 -11.57 -12.14
N TRP A 167 19.28 -10.90 -11.01
CA TRP A 167 18.53 -9.71 -10.58
C TRP A 167 19.35 -8.45 -10.76
N ARG A 168 18.83 -7.54 -11.57
CA ARG A 168 19.43 -6.24 -11.88
C ARG A 168 18.59 -5.12 -11.25
N LYS A 169 19.27 -4.17 -10.59
CA LYS A 169 18.65 -2.94 -10.15
C LYS A 169 18.35 -2.04 -11.33
N VAL A 170 17.18 -1.41 -11.33
CA VAL A 170 16.76 -0.43 -12.34
C VAL A 170 16.49 0.92 -11.69
N GLU A 171 16.76 2.00 -12.43
CA GLU A 171 16.64 3.37 -11.94
C GLU A 171 15.47 4.12 -12.59
N SER A 172 14.89 3.57 -13.66
CA SER A 172 13.77 4.18 -14.39
C SER A 172 12.86 3.13 -15.03
N PHE A 173 11.65 3.54 -15.43
CA PHE A 173 10.71 2.65 -16.11
C PHE A 173 11.22 2.18 -17.48
N VAL A 174 12.03 2.98 -18.17
CA VAL A 174 12.60 2.62 -19.47
C VAL A 174 13.51 1.38 -19.39
N GLU A 175 14.12 1.17 -18.23
CA GLU A 175 14.96 0.00 -17.96
C GLU A 175 14.17 -1.25 -17.56
N MET A 176 12.86 -1.13 -17.34
CA MET A 176 12.01 -2.27 -16.98
C MET A 176 11.83 -3.21 -18.18
N PRO A 177 11.76 -4.54 -17.96
CA PRO A 177 11.32 -5.45 -18.99
C PRO A 177 9.88 -5.15 -19.40
N LYS A 178 9.48 -5.55 -20.60
CA LYS A 178 8.10 -5.42 -21.04
C LYS A 178 7.19 -6.17 -20.05
N LEU A 179 6.34 -5.43 -19.38
CA LEU A 179 5.36 -5.99 -18.43
C LEU A 179 4.06 -6.32 -19.16
N GLU A 180 3.66 -7.57 -19.10
CA GLU A 180 2.33 -7.96 -19.58
C GLU A 180 1.25 -7.49 -18.60
N GLN A 181 0.14 -7.01 -19.13
CA GLN A 181 -1.02 -6.53 -18.36
C GLN A 181 -2.29 -7.27 -18.82
N PRO A 182 -3.04 -7.92 -17.91
CA PRO A 182 -2.69 -8.25 -16.52
C PRO A 182 -1.65 -9.37 -16.46
N PHE A 183 -0.82 -9.40 -15.45
CA PHE A 183 0.17 -10.46 -15.28
C PHE A 183 -0.47 -11.79 -14.85
N ASN A 184 -1.46 -11.72 -13.98
CA ASN A 184 -2.27 -12.85 -13.54
C ASN A 184 -3.74 -12.57 -13.82
N VAL A 185 -4.31 -13.19 -14.85
CA VAL A 185 -5.65 -12.88 -15.36
C VAL A 185 -6.79 -13.04 -14.35
N ASN A 186 -6.62 -13.98 -13.42
CA ASN A 186 -7.64 -14.28 -12.40
C ASN A 186 -7.51 -13.44 -11.14
N LEU A 187 -6.53 -12.53 -11.09
CA LEU A 187 -6.30 -11.68 -9.94
C LEU A 187 -6.93 -10.31 -10.13
N PHE A 188 -7.38 -9.76 -9.02
CA PHE A 188 -7.65 -8.34 -8.92
C PHE A 188 -6.33 -7.64 -8.59
N GLU A 189 -5.76 -6.91 -9.53
CA GLU A 189 -4.49 -6.23 -9.34
C GLU A 189 -4.53 -4.78 -9.81
N VAL A 190 -3.74 -3.93 -9.17
CA VAL A 190 -3.52 -2.55 -9.63
C VAL A 190 -2.76 -2.59 -10.95
N SER A 191 -3.19 -1.74 -11.90
CA SER A 191 -2.42 -1.52 -13.13
C SER A 191 -1.03 -0.97 -12.81
N ARG A 192 -0.03 -1.55 -13.45
CA ARG A 192 1.39 -1.18 -13.30
C ARG A 192 1.95 -0.67 -14.61
N ASP A 193 1.38 0.44 -15.07
CA ASP A 193 1.86 1.15 -16.24
C ASP A 193 3.06 2.07 -15.91
N ALA A 194 3.56 2.76 -16.93
CA ALA A 194 4.69 3.66 -16.79
C ALA A 194 4.42 4.80 -15.80
N GLU A 195 3.21 5.35 -15.83
CA GLU A 195 2.80 6.44 -14.95
C GLU A 195 2.79 6.00 -13.49
N PHE A 196 2.23 4.81 -13.21
CA PHE A 196 2.25 4.22 -11.87
C PHE A 196 3.67 4.01 -11.36
N PHE A 197 4.56 3.40 -12.18
CA PHE A 197 5.95 3.18 -11.79
C PHE A 197 6.70 4.47 -11.53
N GLN A 198 6.56 5.46 -12.42
CA GLN A 198 7.22 6.75 -12.28
C GLN A 198 6.78 7.46 -11.00
N TRP A 199 5.47 7.51 -10.78
CA TRP A 199 4.93 8.12 -9.57
C TRP A 199 5.30 7.33 -8.31
N ARG A 200 5.18 6.01 -8.34
CA ARG A 200 5.24 5.21 -7.12
C ARG A 200 6.65 4.81 -6.72
N PHE A 201 7.49 4.43 -7.66
CA PHE A 201 8.77 3.79 -7.38
C PHE A 201 10.00 4.58 -7.87
N PHE A 202 9.87 5.37 -8.94
CA PHE A 202 10.99 6.11 -9.53
C PHE A 202 10.94 7.61 -9.21
N ASN A 203 10.46 7.97 -8.02
CA ASN A 203 10.46 9.33 -7.51
C ASN A 203 11.55 9.53 -6.44
N ASP A 204 11.80 10.78 -6.08
CA ASP A 204 12.78 11.16 -5.05
C ASP A 204 12.17 11.21 -3.63
N PHE A 205 10.86 11.05 -3.51
CA PHE A 205 10.17 11.14 -2.23
C PHE A 205 10.47 9.94 -1.33
N HIS A 206 10.49 8.74 -1.93
CA HIS A 206 10.78 7.50 -1.22
C HIS A 206 12.04 6.82 -1.77
N PRO A 207 12.91 6.28 -0.90
CA PRO A 207 14.11 5.55 -1.30
C PRO A 207 13.79 4.12 -1.73
N TYR A 208 12.84 3.95 -2.66
CA TYR A 208 12.48 2.64 -3.19
C TYR A 208 13.50 2.15 -4.21
N VAL A 209 13.73 0.85 -4.21
CA VAL A 209 14.66 0.19 -5.13
C VAL A 209 13.95 -0.96 -5.83
N VAL A 210 13.98 -0.92 -7.15
CA VAL A 210 13.37 -1.92 -8.01
C VAL A 210 14.44 -2.86 -8.54
N TYR A 211 14.20 -4.17 -8.44
CA TYR A 211 15.01 -5.21 -9.03
C TYR A 211 14.18 -5.99 -10.03
N VAL A 212 14.77 -6.27 -11.19
CA VAL A 212 14.13 -7.01 -12.29
C VAL A 212 14.92 -8.26 -12.65
N ASN A 213 14.21 -9.27 -13.12
CA ASN A 213 14.75 -10.43 -13.80
C ASN A 213 14.35 -10.34 -15.27
N ASP A 214 15.31 -10.00 -16.12
CA ASP A 214 15.07 -9.77 -17.55
C ASP A 214 14.61 -11.03 -18.29
N THR A 215 14.98 -12.22 -17.79
CA THR A 215 14.61 -13.50 -18.42
C THR A 215 13.12 -13.82 -18.23
N THR A 216 12.57 -13.51 -17.06
CA THR A 216 11.19 -13.90 -16.70
C THR A 216 10.22 -12.72 -16.71
N GLY A 217 10.70 -11.48 -16.87
CA GLY A 217 9.87 -10.29 -16.76
C GLY A 217 9.35 -10.04 -15.34
N THR A 218 9.89 -10.75 -14.33
CA THR A 218 9.51 -10.57 -12.94
C THR A 218 10.26 -9.41 -12.31
N TYR A 219 9.65 -8.78 -11.30
CA TYR A 219 10.31 -7.75 -10.51
C TYR A 219 9.89 -7.81 -9.04
N PHE A 220 10.67 -7.14 -8.21
CA PHE A 220 10.28 -6.81 -6.85
C PHE A 220 10.83 -5.44 -6.43
N VAL A 221 10.14 -4.82 -5.48
CA VAL A 221 10.46 -3.50 -4.96
C VAL A 221 10.75 -3.60 -3.47
N VAL A 222 11.83 -2.97 -3.04
CA VAL A 222 12.23 -2.96 -1.62
C VAL A 222 12.56 -1.56 -1.15
N THR A 223 12.45 -1.38 0.16
CA THR A 223 13.01 -0.24 0.90
C THR A 223 13.51 -0.72 2.25
N THR A 224 14.12 0.18 3.04
CA THR A 224 14.42 -0.08 4.45
C THR A 224 13.60 0.83 5.35
N ILE A 225 13.13 0.28 6.45
CA ILE A 225 12.50 1.01 7.54
C ILE A 225 13.26 0.79 8.84
N VAL A 226 13.14 1.73 9.77
CA VAL A 226 13.62 1.58 11.14
C VAL A 226 12.41 1.50 12.06
N GLN A 227 12.27 0.38 12.76
CA GLN A 227 11.20 0.18 13.72
C GLN A 227 11.78 -0.29 15.04
N LYS A 228 11.48 0.43 16.14
CA LYS A 228 12.03 0.13 17.48
C LYS A 228 13.55 -0.04 17.45
N HIS A 229 14.23 0.86 16.75
CA HIS A 229 15.69 0.88 16.54
C HIS A 229 16.27 -0.26 15.68
N ILE A 230 15.45 -1.15 15.14
CA ILE A 230 15.89 -2.21 14.24
C ILE A 230 15.62 -1.81 12.80
N THR A 231 16.65 -1.88 11.96
CA THR A 231 16.48 -1.69 10.51
C THR A 231 16.03 -2.99 9.88
N ALA A 232 14.96 -2.93 9.06
CA ALA A 232 14.43 -4.06 8.32
C ALA A 232 14.28 -3.71 6.83
N ILE A 233 14.44 -4.69 5.93
CA ILE A 233 13.99 -4.58 4.55
C ILE A 233 12.49 -4.84 4.52
N VAL A 234 11.79 -4.02 3.76
CA VAL A 234 10.40 -4.25 3.40
C VAL A 234 10.34 -4.66 1.94
N LEU A 235 9.81 -5.85 1.65
CA LEU A 235 9.38 -6.25 0.33
C LEU A 235 8.01 -5.61 0.07
N LEU A 236 8.05 -4.46 -0.62
CA LEU A 236 6.90 -3.58 -0.81
C LEU A 236 5.93 -4.05 -1.88
N ASP A 237 6.50 -4.42 -3.01
CA ASP A 237 5.75 -4.88 -4.17
C ASP A 237 6.56 -5.95 -4.90
N PHE A 238 5.87 -6.83 -5.56
CA PHE A 238 6.48 -7.82 -6.44
C PHE A 238 5.47 -8.26 -7.49
N ARG A 239 5.99 -8.71 -8.62
CA ARG A 239 5.18 -9.22 -9.69
C ARG A 239 5.82 -10.45 -10.31
N CYS A 240 5.12 -11.56 -10.18
CA CYS A 240 5.55 -12.85 -10.69
C CYS A 240 4.33 -13.71 -11.00
N SER A 241 4.54 -14.79 -11.76
CA SER A 241 3.51 -15.81 -11.92
C SER A 241 3.13 -16.39 -10.55
N LEU A 242 1.85 -16.53 -10.31
CA LEU A 242 1.28 -17.19 -9.12
C LEU A 242 0.66 -18.56 -9.48
N ASN A 243 1.05 -19.14 -10.63
CA ASN A 243 0.62 -20.48 -11.01
C ASN A 243 1.31 -21.56 -10.14
N ASP A 244 2.50 -21.24 -9.63
CA ASP A 244 3.24 -22.08 -8.68
C ASP A 244 4.01 -21.21 -7.66
N THR A 245 4.64 -21.85 -6.68
CA THR A 245 5.41 -21.18 -5.63
C THR A 245 6.77 -20.67 -6.09
N LYS A 246 7.35 -21.26 -7.17
CA LYS A 246 8.76 -21.12 -7.54
C LYS A 246 9.15 -19.68 -7.85
N ALA A 247 8.28 -18.96 -8.57
CA ALA A 247 8.58 -17.59 -8.96
C ALA A 247 8.69 -16.67 -7.73
N PHE A 248 7.79 -16.81 -6.76
CA PHE A 248 7.85 -16.03 -5.52
C PHE A 248 9.01 -16.50 -4.61
N GLU A 249 9.29 -17.78 -4.55
CA GLU A 249 10.46 -18.32 -3.82
C GLU A 249 11.78 -17.73 -4.34
N GLN A 250 11.91 -17.52 -5.66
CA GLN A 250 13.06 -16.84 -6.23
C GLN A 250 13.18 -15.38 -5.77
N ILE A 251 12.08 -14.65 -5.74
CA ILE A 251 12.04 -13.28 -5.21
C ILE A 251 12.44 -13.27 -3.74
N LEU A 252 11.90 -14.18 -2.94
CA LEU A 252 12.21 -14.28 -1.51
C LEU A 252 13.70 -14.58 -1.28
N LYS A 253 14.26 -15.53 -2.00
CA LYS A 253 15.70 -15.85 -1.98
C LYS A 253 16.56 -14.65 -2.39
N ALA A 254 16.15 -13.91 -3.42
CA ALA A 254 16.85 -12.70 -3.84
C ALA A 254 16.80 -11.62 -2.76
N THR A 255 15.64 -11.43 -2.11
CA THR A 255 15.48 -10.49 -1.00
C THR A 255 16.36 -10.87 0.20
N HIS A 256 16.48 -12.15 0.53
CA HIS A 256 17.39 -12.65 1.58
C HIS A 256 18.86 -12.39 1.24
N LYS A 257 19.27 -12.69 -0.01
CA LYS A 257 20.64 -12.38 -0.48
C LYS A 257 20.93 -10.89 -0.40
N LEU A 258 19.98 -10.05 -0.80
CA LEU A 258 20.09 -8.60 -0.69
C LEU A 258 20.25 -8.17 0.77
N ALA A 259 19.39 -8.67 1.66
CA ALA A 259 19.44 -8.38 3.10
C ALA A 259 20.83 -8.71 3.68
N ASN A 260 21.39 -9.88 3.33
CA ASN A 260 22.74 -10.27 3.74
C ASN A 260 23.82 -9.34 3.17
N LYS A 261 23.74 -8.94 1.90
CA LYS A 261 24.72 -8.04 1.26
C LYS A 261 24.75 -6.65 1.91
N ILE A 262 23.63 -6.17 2.41
CA ILE A 262 23.54 -4.87 3.09
C ILE A 262 23.46 -5.00 4.62
N TYR A 263 23.69 -6.20 5.15
CA TYR A 263 23.73 -6.52 6.58
C TYR A 263 22.47 -6.15 7.35
N ILE A 264 21.32 -6.49 6.82
CA ILE A 264 20.00 -6.30 7.45
C ILE A 264 19.46 -7.65 7.94
N PRO A 265 19.06 -7.73 9.24
CA PRO A 265 18.66 -9.01 9.84
C PRO A 265 17.26 -9.48 9.47
N ILE A 266 16.36 -8.56 9.11
CA ILE A 266 14.93 -8.80 9.04
C ILE A 266 14.39 -8.40 7.67
N VAL A 267 13.51 -9.26 7.13
CA VAL A 267 12.66 -8.94 5.98
C VAL A 267 11.20 -8.94 6.43
N ILE A 268 10.47 -7.92 6.01
CA ILE A 268 9.04 -7.75 6.23
C ILE A 268 8.34 -7.84 4.88
N CYS A 269 7.22 -8.56 4.84
CA CYS A 269 6.40 -8.71 3.64
C CYS A 269 4.92 -8.63 3.99
N GLY A 270 4.13 -7.95 3.17
CA GLY A 270 2.68 -8.02 3.20
C GLY A 270 2.16 -9.07 2.21
N SER A 271 1.12 -9.80 2.56
CA SER A 271 0.48 -10.75 1.65
C SER A 271 -1.03 -10.75 1.83
N SER A 272 -1.74 -10.86 0.71
CA SER A 272 -3.18 -11.12 0.65
C SER A 272 -3.51 -12.36 -0.19
N HIS A 273 -2.51 -13.22 -0.43
CA HIS A 273 -2.63 -14.38 -1.30
C HIS A 273 -2.18 -15.66 -0.58
N THR A 274 -3.02 -16.68 -0.57
CA THR A 274 -2.78 -17.93 0.18
C THR A 274 -1.53 -18.68 -0.26
N LEU A 275 -1.20 -18.64 -1.57
CA LEU A 275 0.03 -19.26 -2.06
C LEU A 275 1.27 -18.53 -1.52
N ILE A 276 1.25 -17.21 -1.51
CA ILE A 276 2.33 -16.39 -0.94
C ILE A 276 2.45 -16.64 0.57
N ASP A 277 1.31 -16.68 1.29
CA ASP A 277 1.28 -17.02 2.72
C ASP A 277 1.99 -18.34 2.98
N ARG A 278 1.65 -19.40 2.23
CA ARG A 278 2.29 -20.74 2.36
C ARG A 278 3.79 -20.69 2.14
N VAL A 279 4.26 -19.94 1.12
CA VAL A 279 5.70 -19.78 0.86
C VAL A 279 6.38 -19.07 2.01
N LEU A 280 5.80 -17.99 2.52
CA LEU A 280 6.36 -17.25 3.64
C LEU A 280 6.43 -18.15 4.89
N GLU A 281 5.36 -18.86 5.23
CA GLU A 281 5.30 -19.77 6.37
C GLU A 281 6.29 -20.93 6.24
N SER A 282 6.41 -21.53 5.05
CA SER A 282 7.40 -22.61 4.80
C SER A 282 8.86 -22.12 4.87
N ASN A 283 9.09 -20.82 4.70
CA ASN A 283 10.39 -20.17 4.87
C ASN A 283 10.57 -19.52 6.26
N HIS A 284 9.81 -19.98 7.26
CA HIS A 284 9.90 -19.55 8.66
C HIS A 284 9.55 -18.09 8.92
N TYR A 285 8.76 -17.47 8.04
CA TYR A 285 8.17 -16.16 8.33
C TYR A 285 7.00 -16.32 9.29
N ILE A 286 6.91 -15.40 10.23
CA ILE A 286 5.86 -15.37 11.24
C ILE A 286 4.89 -14.24 10.90
N SER A 287 3.60 -14.58 10.85
CA SER A 287 2.56 -13.56 10.72
C SER A 287 2.42 -12.77 12.01
N ILE A 288 2.46 -11.46 11.93
CA ILE A 288 2.40 -10.57 13.09
C ILE A 288 1.28 -9.55 12.97
N GLY A 289 0.73 -9.19 14.14
CA GLY A 289 -0.36 -8.22 14.22
C GLY A 289 -1.70 -8.77 13.72
N ARG A 290 -2.70 -7.89 13.64
CA ARG A 290 -4.02 -8.24 13.09
C ARG A 290 -4.01 -8.11 11.57
N PRO A 291 -4.64 -9.04 10.84
CA PRO A 291 -4.87 -8.87 9.42
C PRO A 291 -5.61 -7.57 9.14
N ARG A 292 -5.25 -6.91 8.07
CA ARG A 292 -5.88 -5.64 7.68
C ARG A 292 -6.88 -5.86 6.56
N PRO A 293 -8.15 -5.47 6.75
CA PRO A 293 -9.19 -5.72 5.78
C PRO A 293 -8.94 -4.94 4.48
N ILE A 294 -9.28 -5.58 3.38
CA ILE A 294 -9.43 -4.95 2.07
C ILE A 294 -10.92 -4.79 1.83
N ILE A 295 -11.35 -3.55 1.63
CA ILE A 295 -12.74 -3.20 1.41
C ILE A 295 -12.88 -2.62 0.01
N GLY A 296 -13.97 -2.91 -0.66
CA GLY A 296 -14.20 -2.39 -2.00
C GLY A 296 -15.66 -2.45 -2.44
N THR A 297 -15.88 -2.06 -3.68
CA THR A 297 -17.18 -1.94 -4.28
C THR A 297 -17.85 -3.30 -4.50
N LYS A 298 -19.16 -3.36 -4.35
CA LYS A 298 -20.02 -4.55 -4.51
C LYS A 298 -19.99 -5.18 -5.92
N LYS A 299 -19.53 -4.45 -6.92
CA LYS A 299 -19.51 -4.84 -8.34
C LYS A 299 -18.80 -6.19 -8.60
N TYR A 300 -17.91 -6.60 -7.71
CA TYR A 300 -17.14 -7.84 -7.82
C TYR A 300 -17.69 -9.01 -6.98
N LYS A 301 -19.00 -9.00 -6.70
CA LYS A 301 -19.68 -10.09 -5.98
C LYS A 301 -19.45 -11.50 -6.57
N GLY A 302 -19.20 -11.60 -7.87
CA GLY A 302 -18.86 -12.85 -8.54
C GLY A 302 -17.39 -13.27 -8.37
N ALA A 303 -16.58 -12.42 -7.78
CA ALA A 303 -15.17 -12.65 -7.60
C ALA A 303 -14.84 -13.41 -6.29
N GLY A 304 -15.80 -14.24 -5.78
CA GLY A 304 -15.52 -15.41 -4.93
C GLY A 304 -15.24 -15.16 -3.45
N TYR A 305 -15.91 -14.21 -2.82
CA TYR A 305 -16.02 -14.27 -1.36
C TYR A 305 -17.28 -15.08 -0.97
N GLU A 306 -17.25 -16.39 -1.18
CA GLU A 306 -18.14 -17.32 -0.49
C GLU A 306 -17.41 -17.85 0.73
N LYS A 307 -17.93 -17.56 1.89
CA LYS A 307 -17.40 -17.87 3.23
C LYS A 307 -17.17 -19.37 3.50
N ASN A 308 -17.53 -20.26 2.56
CA ASN A 308 -17.57 -21.71 2.81
C ASN A 308 -17.16 -22.60 1.62
N LYS A 309 -16.40 -22.12 0.64
CA LYS A 309 -15.81 -23.04 -0.33
C LYS A 309 -14.31 -23.00 -0.24
N LYS A 310 -13.73 -24.11 0.21
CA LYS A 310 -12.34 -24.47 0.00
C LYS A 310 -12.00 -24.21 -1.47
N GLU A 311 -10.94 -23.44 -1.74
CA GLU A 311 -10.28 -23.33 -3.04
C GLU A 311 -10.90 -22.40 -4.11
N GLN A 312 -11.25 -21.15 -3.75
CA GLN A 312 -11.21 -20.10 -4.76
C GLN A 312 -10.31 -18.97 -4.26
N ASP A 313 -9.06 -19.03 -4.71
CA ASP A 313 -8.02 -18.08 -4.37
C ASP A 313 -8.34 -16.70 -4.95
N PHE A 314 -8.73 -15.79 -4.08
CA PHE A 314 -8.65 -14.37 -4.32
C PHE A 314 -7.25 -13.91 -4.01
N SER A 315 -6.40 -13.96 -4.98
CA SER A 315 -5.10 -13.31 -4.90
C SER A 315 -5.29 -11.82 -5.17
N ARG A 316 -4.96 -11.03 -4.20
CA ARG A 316 -5.19 -9.60 -4.20
C ARG A 316 -3.88 -8.86 -4.19
N CYS A 317 -3.96 -7.74 -4.83
CA CYS A 317 -2.94 -6.79 -5.12
C CYS A 317 -1.82 -6.67 -4.08
N THR A 318 -0.61 -6.97 -4.50
CA THR A 318 0.60 -6.81 -3.71
C THR A 318 0.96 -5.34 -3.46
N CYS A 319 0.49 -4.41 -4.31
CA CYS A 319 0.68 -2.97 -4.14
C CYS A 319 0.00 -2.37 -2.91
N ILE A 320 -0.95 -3.10 -2.32
CA ILE A 320 -1.62 -2.69 -1.10
C ILE A 320 -0.65 -2.69 0.08
N SER A 321 0.43 -3.48 0.00
CA SER A 321 1.44 -3.53 1.03
C SER A 321 2.12 -2.19 1.28
N ASP A 322 2.23 -1.34 0.26
CA ASP A 322 2.97 -0.10 0.34
C ASP A 322 2.21 1.01 1.11
N GLN A 323 0.90 1.13 0.92
CA GLN A 323 0.09 2.00 1.79
C GLN A 323 0.09 1.49 3.24
N PHE A 324 0.16 0.17 3.40
CA PHE A 324 0.31 -0.48 4.68
C PHE A 324 1.59 -0.04 5.40
N PHE A 325 2.71 0.10 4.67
CA PHE A 325 4.00 0.45 5.25
C PHE A 325 4.20 1.96 5.41
N ASN A 326 3.63 2.80 4.55
CA ASN A 326 3.68 4.25 4.74
C ASN A 326 2.95 4.70 6.02
N HIS A 327 1.88 4.01 6.39
CA HIS A 327 1.21 4.23 7.67
C HIS A 327 2.07 3.84 8.88
N TRP A 328 3.14 3.06 8.66
CA TRP A 328 4.06 2.61 9.70
C TRP A 328 5.28 3.53 9.87
N GLU A 329 5.57 4.35 8.87
CA GLU A 329 6.64 5.35 8.99
C GLU A 329 6.21 6.55 9.85
N TYR A 330 4.91 6.71 10.04
CA TYR A 330 4.30 7.81 10.81
C TYR A 330 3.59 7.36 12.11
N CYS A 331 3.59 6.08 12.41
CA CYS A 331 3.23 5.48 13.70
C CYS A 331 4.46 4.84 14.33
#